data_f3e059889ea1e14cf13cb8bbd2c42cb7
#
_entry.id   f3e059889ea1e14cf13cb8bbd2c42cb7
#
_cell.length_a   1.000
_cell.length_b   1.000
_cell.length_c   1.000
_cell.angle_alpha   90.00
_cell.angle_beta   90.00
_cell.angle_gamma   90.00
#
_symmetry.space_group_name_H-M   'P 1'
#
loop_
_entity.id
_entity.type
_entity.pdbx_description
1 polymer ?
#
loop_
_entity_poly.entity_id
_entity_poly.type
_entity_poly.pdbx_seq_one_letter_code
_entity_poly.pdbx_strand_id
1 'polypeptide(L)'
;MKLILSIIQSADETDTVQELNKKGFFVTKLSTTGGFLKAKNTTLLIGTDDDKVDSVIDVLKKYAGHRMQLSPVSGADMRMFSAAGTNMVEVPAGGCVVFVLDIDKAQKF
;
A
#
# COMPACT_ATOMS: atom_id res chain seq x y z
N MET A 1 -6.33 -16.32 15.82
CA MET A 1 -5.72 -16.06 14.52
C MET A 1 -6.59 -15.13 13.69
N LYS A 2 -5.98 -14.20 13.01
CA LYS A 2 -6.68 -13.20 12.22
C LYS A 2 -6.20 -13.20 10.78
N LEU A 3 -7.09 -12.87 9.88
CA LEU A 3 -6.74 -12.57 8.50
C LEU A 3 -6.85 -11.07 8.29
N ILE A 4 -5.77 -10.47 7.84
CA ILE A 4 -5.77 -9.06 7.47
C ILE A 4 -5.85 -8.99 5.96
N LEU A 5 -6.90 -8.34 5.48
CA LEU A 5 -7.09 -8.04 4.07
C LEU A 5 -6.86 -6.55 3.90
N SER A 6 -5.87 -6.19 3.10
CA SER A 6 -5.50 -4.80 2.90
C SER A 6 -5.48 -4.46 1.43
N ILE A 7 -6.07 -3.33 1.09
CA ILE A 7 -6.06 -2.82 -0.27
C ILE A 7 -5.17 -1.58 -0.28
N ILE A 8 -4.11 -1.63 -1.06
CA ILE A 8 -3.12 -0.57 -1.15
C ILE A 8 -2.93 -0.14 -2.60
N GLN A 9 -2.30 1.00 -2.80
CA GLN A 9 -1.89 1.38 -4.15
C GLN A 9 -0.70 0.54 -4.60
N SER A 10 -0.71 0.11 -5.85
CA SER A 10 0.33 -0.78 -6.38
C SER A 10 1.72 -0.17 -6.33
N ALA A 11 1.81 1.16 -6.37
CA ALA A 11 3.10 1.85 -6.22
C ALA A 11 3.76 1.61 -4.86
N ASP A 12 2.98 1.30 -3.83
CA ASP A 12 3.48 1.04 -2.48
C ASP A 12 3.70 -0.44 -2.17
N GLU A 13 3.41 -1.31 -3.13
CA GLU A 13 3.41 -2.75 -2.93
C GLU A 13 4.78 -3.29 -2.51
N THR A 14 5.81 -2.96 -3.26
CA THR A 14 7.15 -3.53 -3.06
C THR A 14 7.68 -3.21 -1.67
N ASP A 15 7.63 -1.95 -1.26
CA ASP A 15 8.15 -1.53 0.03
C ASP A 15 7.34 -2.11 1.19
N THR A 16 6.02 -2.15 1.03
CA THR A 16 5.12 -2.69 2.05
C THR A 16 5.36 -4.19 2.26
N VAL A 17 5.41 -4.96 1.18
CA VAL A 17 5.62 -6.40 1.25
C VAL A 17 7.01 -6.73 1.80
N GLN A 18 8.04 -6.01 1.38
CA GLN A 18 9.39 -6.21 1.90
C GLN A 18 9.45 -6.02 3.42
N GLU A 19 8.83 -4.96 3.92
CA GLU A 19 8.84 -4.70 5.36
C GLU A 19 8.05 -5.74 6.14
N LEU A 20 6.91 -6.17 5.62
CA LEU A 20 6.12 -7.23 6.24
C LEU A 20 6.91 -8.54 6.30
N ASN A 21 7.56 -8.93 5.20
CA ASN A 21 8.38 -10.14 5.15
C ASN A 21 9.58 -10.05 6.09
N LYS A 22 10.20 -8.89 6.16
CA LYS A 22 11.34 -8.63 7.05
C LYS A 22 10.96 -8.83 8.53
N LYS A 23 9.73 -8.52 8.88
CA LYS A 23 9.21 -8.71 10.23
C LYS A 23 8.63 -10.10 10.47
N GLY A 24 8.73 -10.99 9.49
CA GLY A 24 8.30 -12.38 9.61
C GLY A 24 6.87 -12.65 9.21
N PHE A 25 6.19 -11.71 8.57
CA PHE A 25 4.83 -11.91 8.09
C PHE A 25 4.83 -12.43 6.66
N PHE A 26 4.00 -13.42 6.39
CA PHE A 26 3.80 -13.95 5.05
C PHE A 26 2.65 -13.22 4.38
N VAL A 27 2.89 -12.76 3.17
CA VAL A 27 1.93 -11.93 2.43
C VAL A 27 1.60 -12.61 1.12
N THR A 28 0.30 -12.78 0.85
CA THR A 28 -0.18 -13.18 -0.46
C THR A 28 -0.73 -11.97 -1.18
N LYS A 29 -0.30 -11.75 -2.40
CA LYS A 29 -0.75 -10.63 -3.22
C LYS A 29 -1.81 -11.11 -4.19
N LEU A 30 -2.88 -10.34 -4.30
CA LEU A 30 -3.91 -10.52 -5.31
C LEU A 30 -3.93 -9.30 -6.21
N SER A 31 -3.55 -9.47 -7.46
CA SER A 31 -3.62 -8.40 -8.44
C SER A 31 -4.98 -8.45 -9.12
N THR A 32 -5.74 -7.37 -9.00
CA THR A 32 -7.01 -7.26 -9.68
C THR A 32 -6.89 -6.26 -10.82
N THR A 33 -7.24 -6.71 -12.02
CA THR A 33 -7.37 -5.84 -13.18
C THR A 33 -8.84 -5.52 -13.36
N GLY A 34 -9.40 -4.74 -12.45
CA GLY A 34 -10.76 -4.24 -12.62
C GLY A 34 -10.77 -3.07 -13.59
N GLY A 35 -11.59 -3.15 -14.64
CA GLY A 35 -11.57 -2.20 -15.74
C GLY A 35 -12.06 -0.79 -15.42
N PHE A 36 -12.38 -0.47 -14.17
CA PHE A 36 -12.88 0.85 -13.81
C PHE A 36 -11.89 1.73 -13.06
N LEU A 37 -10.79 1.17 -12.60
CA LEU A 37 -9.87 1.92 -11.75
C LEU A 37 -8.71 2.42 -12.57
N LYS A 38 -8.62 3.73 -12.71
CA LYS A 38 -7.47 4.40 -13.32
C LYS A 38 -6.22 4.22 -12.48
N ALA A 39 -6.37 4.02 -11.17
CA ALA A 39 -5.29 3.71 -10.26
C ALA A 39 -5.24 2.20 -10.04
N LYS A 40 -4.04 1.62 -10.16
CA LYS A 40 -3.85 0.21 -9.89
C LYS A 40 -3.77 -0.01 -8.39
N ASN A 41 -4.59 -0.91 -7.90
CA ASN A 41 -4.58 -1.33 -6.50
C ASN A 41 -4.12 -2.77 -6.39
N THR A 42 -3.50 -3.08 -5.28
CA THR A 42 -3.08 -4.43 -4.93
C THR A 42 -3.77 -4.82 -3.64
N THR A 43 -4.30 -6.04 -3.58
CA THR A 43 -4.86 -6.59 -2.36
C THR A 43 -3.86 -7.53 -1.72
N LEU A 44 -3.63 -7.34 -0.43
CA LEU A 44 -2.73 -8.17 0.36
C LEU A 44 -3.55 -9.01 1.34
N LEU A 45 -3.20 -10.28 1.44
CA LEU A 45 -3.74 -11.20 2.46
C LEU A 45 -2.62 -11.58 3.41
N ILE A 46 -2.82 -11.31 4.70
CA ILE A 46 -1.82 -11.54 5.74
C ILE A 46 -2.48 -12.30 6.88
N GLY A 47 -2.09 -13.56 7.09
CA GLY A 47 -2.52 -14.32 8.25
C GLY A 47 -1.56 -14.08 9.41
N THR A 48 -2.09 -13.82 10.61
CA THR A 48 -1.24 -13.57 11.76
C THR A 48 -1.96 -13.90 13.07
N ASP A 49 -1.19 -13.99 14.14
CA ASP A 49 -1.74 -14.15 15.48
C ASP A 49 -2.39 -12.85 15.96
N ASP A 50 -3.33 -12.99 16.88
CA ASP A 50 -4.11 -11.86 17.37
C ASP A 50 -3.23 -10.76 18.00
N ASP A 51 -2.17 -11.14 18.67
CA ASP A 51 -1.25 -10.20 19.33
C ASP A 51 -0.32 -9.46 18.37
N LYS A 52 -0.27 -9.87 17.11
CA LYS A 52 0.58 -9.25 16.08
C LYS A 52 -0.17 -8.39 15.08
N VAL A 53 -1.49 -8.31 15.21
CA VAL A 53 -2.33 -7.53 14.29
C VAL A 53 -1.88 -6.06 14.24
N ASP A 54 -1.63 -5.47 15.40
CA ASP A 54 -1.24 -4.06 15.47
C ASP A 54 0.11 -3.81 14.77
N SER A 55 1.03 -4.76 14.87
CA SER A 55 2.31 -4.66 14.16
C SER A 55 2.13 -4.62 12.65
N VAL A 56 1.23 -5.44 12.14
CA VAL A 56 0.92 -5.45 10.69
C VAL A 56 0.27 -4.13 10.29
N ILE A 57 -0.69 -3.66 11.07
CA ILE A 57 -1.37 -2.39 10.79
C ILE A 57 -0.39 -1.23 10.80
N ASP A 58 0.56 -1.21 11.72
CA ASP A 58 1.58 -0.15 11.78
C ASP A 58 2.43 -0.11 10.51
N VAL A 59 2.82 -1.27 9.99
CA VAL A 59 3.56 -1.36 8.73
C VAL A 59 2.72 -0.84 7.56
N LEU A 60 1.48 -1.29 7.46
CA LEU A 60 0.57 -0.85 6.40
C LEU A 60 0.38 0.66 6.44
N LYS A 61 0.17 1.21 7.61
CA LYS A 61 -0.03 2.64 7.80
C LYS A 61 1.21 3.44 7.40
N LYS A 62 2.39 2.96 7.75
CA LYS A 62 3.65 3.67 7.50
C LYS A 62 4.04 3.63 6.02
N TYR A 63 3.90 2.49 5.36
CA TYR A 63 4.39 2.28 4.00
C TYR A 63 3.34 2.44 2.92
N ALA A 64 2.06 2.27 3.25
CA ALA A 64 0.98 2.31 2.29
C ALA A 64 -0.12 3.33 2.63
N GLY A 65 -0.02 4.01 3.76
CA GLY A 65 -1.02 4.97 4.19
C GLY A 65 -1.04 6.23 3.34
N HIS A 66 -2.15 6.95 3.44
CA HIS A 66 -2.32 8.22 2.72
C HIS A 66 -1.27 9.23 3.19
N ARG A 67 -0.70 9.95 2.23
CA ARG A 67 0.30 10.98 2.48
C ARG A 67 0.31 12.00 1.35
N MET A 68 0.86 13.17 1.62
CA MET A 68 1.22 14.13 0.57
C MET A 68 2.65 13.87 0.14
N GLN A 69 2.88 13.84 -1.14
CA GLN A 69 4.17 13.53 -1.73
C GLN A 69 4.55 14.58 -2.74
N LEU A 70 5.83 14.98 -2.74
CA LEU A 70 6.34 15.85 -3.78
C LEU A 70 6.48 15.08 -5.08
N SER A 71 5.95 15.66 -6.15
CA SER A 71 5.98 15.05 -7.46
C SER A 71 6.34 16.11 -8.51
N PRO A 72 7.07 15.73 -9.56
CA PRO A 72 7.35 16.65 -10.65
C PRO A 72 6.08 17.14 -11.33
N VAL A 73 6.05 18.39 -11.69
CA VAL A 73 5.00 18.95 -12.52
C VAL A 73 5.14 18.37 -13.92
N SER A 74 4.04 17.91 -14.50
CA SER A 74 4.02 17.28 -15.83
C SER A 74 3.33 18.18 -16.86
N GLY A 75 3.61 17.91 -18.14
CA GLY A 75 2.94 18.56 -19.26
C GLY A 75 3.46 19.96 -19.56
N ALA A 76 2.57 20.82 -20.04
CA ALA A 76 2.92 22.21 -20.44
C ALA A 76 3.47 23.03 -19.28
N ASP A 77 3.04 22.75 -18.08
CA ASP A 77 3.48 23.44 -16.87
C ASP A 77 4.96 23.23 -16.60
N MET A 78 5.49 22.09 -17.01
CA MET A 78 6.88 21.73 -16.81
C MET A 78 7.83 22.74 -17.48
N ARG A 79 7.44 23.29 -18.63
CA ARG A 79 8.25 24.29 -19.33
C ARG A 79 8.35 25.61 -18.58
N MET A 80 7.24 26.03 -17.99
CA MET A 80 7.20 27.26 -17.21
C MET A 80 8.00 27.16 -15.92
N PHE A 81 7.86 26.01 -15.26
CA PHE A 81 8.53 25.79 -13.98
C PHE A 81 10.00 25.43 -14.12
N SER A 82 10.42 24.85 -15.24
CA SER A 82 11.83 24.59 -15.51
C SER A 82 12.65 25.88 -15.52
N ALA A 83 12.09 26.93 -16.09
CA ALA A 83 12.74 28.25 -16.11
C ALA A 83 12.87 28.89 -14.73
N ALA A 84 11.93 28.52 -13.81
CA ALA A 84 11.94 29.02 -12.45
C ALA A 84 12.77 28.14 -11.50
N GLY A 85 13.23 26.97 -11.95
CA GLY A 85 14.03 26.04 -11.13
C GLY A 85 13.27 25.26 -10.10
N THR A 86 11.93 25.34 -10.07
CA THR A 86 11.10 24.62 -9.11
C THR A 86 10.04 23.83 -9.86
N ASN A 87 10.14 22.50 -9.86
CA ASN A 87 9.27 21.63 -10.64
C ASN A 87 8.49 20.63 -9.79
N MET A 88 8.36 20.89 -8.50
CA MET A 88 7.73 19.95 -7.58
C MET A 88 6.45 20.53 -7.02
N VAL A 89 5.42 19.71 -6.99
CA VAL A 89 4.13 20.04 -6.36
C VAL A 89 3.77 18.92 -5.38
N GLU A 90 3.02 19.27 -4.35
CA GLU A 90 2.49 18.28 -3.43
C GLU A 90 1.24 17.64 -4.02
N VAL A 91 1.24 16.31 -4.08
CA VAL A 91 0.11 15.52 -4.56
C VAL A 91 -0.25 14.44 -3.55
N PRO A 92 -1.53 14.08 -3.44
CA PRO A 92 -1.90 12.96 -2.58
C PRO A 92 -1.33 11.66 -3.14
N ALA A 93 -0.81 10.82 -2.24
CA ALA A 93 -0.27 9.52 -2.58
C ALA A 93 -0.63 8.51 -1.50
N GLY A 94 -0.58 7.23 -1.85
CA GLY A 94 -0.91 6.17 -0.94
C GLY A 94 -2.40 6.06 -0.68
N GLY A 95 -2.71 5.43 0.39
CA GLY A 95 -4.07 5.08 0.80
C GLY A 95 -4.17 3.59 1.02
N CYS A 96 -4.67 3.21 2.19
CA CYS A 96 -4.73 1.82 2.61
C CYS A 96 -6.05 1.58 3.30
N VAL A 97 -6.75 0.55 2.86
CA VAL A 97 -7.93 0.04 3.55
C VAL A 97 -7.55 -1.27 4.20
N VAL A 98 -7.90 -1.44 5.46
CA VAL A 98 -7.55 -2.64 6.23
C VAL A 98 -8.81 -3.25 6.80
N PHE A 99 -9.00 -4.53 6.54
CA PHE A 99 -10.04 -5.34 7.16
C PHE A 99 -9.37 -6.42 8.00
N VAL A 100 -9.83 -6.58 9.23
CA VAL A 100 -9.34 -7.63 10.12
C VAL A 100 -10.48 -8.60 10.36
N LEU A 101 -10.27 -9.87 10.02
CA LEU A 101 -11.28 -10.89 10.10
C LEU A 101 -10.81 -12.04 11.00
N ASP A 102 -11.74 -12.63 11.71
CA ASP A 102 -11.47 -13.86 12.47
C ASP A 102 -11.30 -15.04 11.52
N ILE A 103 -10.32 -15.89 11.82
CA ILE A 103 -10.12 -17.14 11.12
C ILE A 103 -10.52 -18.27 12.05
N ASP A 104 -11.56 -19.02 11.68
CA ASP A 104 -11.97 -20.20 12.42
C ASP A 104 -10.96 -21.33 12.29
N LYS A 105 -10.44 -21.52 11.08
CA LYS A 105 -9.55 -22.62 10.78
C LYS A 105 -8.65 -22.28 9.61
N ALA A 106 -7.36 -22.55 9.76
CA ALA A 106 -6.38 -22.41 8.68
C ALA A 106 -5.52 -23.67 8.66
N GLN A 107 -5.29 -24.21 7.47
CA GLN A 107 -4.47 -25.41 7.29
C GLN A 107 -3.50 -25.20 6.13
N LYS A 108 -2.28 -25.62 6.33
CA LYS A 108 -1.25 -25.65 5.29
C LYS A 108 -0.86 -27.12 5.08
N PHE A 109 -0.94 -27.54 3.87
CA PHE A 109 -0.67 -28.95 3.51
C PHE A 109 0.75 -29.12 2.98
#